data_55091498b65f6a111e876dbce2db2c15
#
_entry.id   55091498b65f6a111e876dbce2db2c15
#
_cell.length_a   1.000
_cell.length_b   1.000
_cell.length_c   1.000
_cell.angle_alpha   90.00
_cell.angle_beta   90.00
_cell.angle_gamma   90.00
#
_symmetry.space_group_name_H-M   'P 1'
#
loop_
_entity.id
_entity.type
_entity.pdbx_description
1 polymer ?
#
loop_
_entity_poly.entity_id
_entity_poly.type
_entity_poly.pdbx_seq_one_letter_code
_entity_poly.pdbx_strand_id
1 'polypeptide(L)'
;MDNRKIVVYNNKIVINDYEYGDYPGLDSSFEVFDKATHTYRTIAAVYDRKARTLTIPRGLDISYLEKMLGYNAFYDNTYIQPRKNLNQILIKYPPKDEKQSQAINFLSGNGNYKFTKKYSQLFLALDTGAGKTYLGIVYTALLNLKTIIITTSNDWLSQWRTRFIEHTNMISSEIHSIEGSMDINNIMSKPDSVYDKYKLYTVTHATLLSYANEHGWEAIDYLFRKLGIGLKIIDEAHLNFDNIYHIDYASSVYRTLYLTATPVRGESSENRIYQIYFKNIPMLDLFDPENDPHTHYISLRYKSGFTVQEINACQNKYGFNKQTYSDLVVMKENFDFISRIVMDMVYHIPGKKMFFFATNNSIVFFYQWLICNYPELQNDIGIFTSINENKAAAKDKTYILTTSKSAGAAVDIPDLMVCVNMAEPTKSPPQNKQRFGRTRAYNSYYIDVVDTSLKVISNYYKQSYPMFEKYALDCRDVVFSQAQLRNTAFNVMYKRLKEFGGMPFENVDLNHPPKWW
;
A
#
# COMPACT_ATOMS: atom_id res chain seq x y z
N MET A 1 26.70 -33.82 -9.52
CA MET A 1 25.56 -32.92 -9.81
C MET A 1 24.33 -33.58 -9.23
N ASP A 2 23.57 -32.81 -8.46
CA ASP A 2 22.37 -33.35 -7.81
C ASP A 2 21.31 -33.64 -8.89
N ASN A 3 20.98 -34.91 -9.13
CA ASN A 3 20.04 -35.32 -10.19
C ASN A 3 18.56 -34.99 -9.85
N ARG A 4 18.32 -34.15 -8.86
CA ARG A 4 16.97 -33.80 -8.43
C ARG A 4 16.40 -32.75 -9.36
N LYS A 5 15.48 -33.13 -10.24
CA LYS A 5 14.87 -32.24 -11.22
C LYS A 5 13.98 -31.18 -10.55
N ILE A 6 13.19 -31.56 -9.53
CA ILE A 6 12.28 -30.64 -8.79
C ILE A 6 12.74 -30.58 -7.34
N VAL A 7 13.14 -29.41 -6.87
CA VAL A 7 13.51 -29.17 -5.47
C VAL A 7 12.53 -28.18 -4.85
N VAL A 8 11.86 -28.61 -3.79
CA VAL A 8 10.83 -27.84 -3.10
C VAL A 8 11.39 -27.31 -1.80
N TYR A 9 11.64 -26.01 -1.76
CA TYR A 9 12.05 -25.28 -0.57
C TYR A 9 10.84 -24.72 0.21
N ASN A 10 11.07 -24.19 1.39
CA ASN A 10 10.02 -23.57 2.21
C ASN A 10 9.35 -22.36 1.52
N ASN A 11 10.08 -21.61 0.70
CA ASN A 11 9.66 -20.34 0.08
C ASN A 11 9.59 -20.39 -1.46
N LYS A 12 10.08 -21.44 -2.11
CA LYS A 12 10.16 -21.54 -3.57
C LYS A 12 10.20 -23.00 -4.04
N ILE A 13 10.01 -23.19 -5.34
CA ILE A 13 10.31 -24.43 -6.05
C ILE A 13 11.40 -24.10 -7.06
N VAL A 14 12.42 -24.94 -7.15
CA VAL A 14 13.48 -24.86 -8.16
C VAL A 14 13.40 -26.07 -9.07
N ILE A 15 13.30 -25.83 -10.37
CA ILE A 15 13.35 -26.86 -11.40
C ILE A 15 14.73 -26.76 -12.04
N ASN A 16 15.52 -27.82 -11.88
CA ASN A 16 16.85 -27.93 -12.45
C ASN A 16 16.81 -28.44 -13.88
N ASP A 17 17.84 -28.14 -14.65
CA ASP A 17 17.98 -28.52 -16.06
C ASP A 17 16.74 -28.09 -16.87
N TYR A 18 16.41 -26.80 -16.79
CA TYR A 18 15.26 -26.17 -17.40
C TYR A 18 15.72 -25.04 -18.35
N GLU A 19 15.14 -25.04 -19.55
CA GLU A 19 15.28 -23.94 -20.49
C GLU A 19 13.90 -23.32 -20.78
N TYR A 20 13.88 -22.01 -20.98
CA TYR A 20 12.64 -21.33 -21.37
C TYR A 20 12.11 -21.90 -22.70
N GLY A 21 10.87 -22.31 -22.72
CA GLY A 21 10.24 -22.98 -23.85
C GLY A 21 10.13 -24.50 -23.72
N ASP A 22 10.81 -25.14 -22.76
CA ASP A 22 10.70 -26.59 -22.52
C ASP A 22 9.24 -26.99 -22.20
N TYR A 23 8.55 -26.15 -21.45
CA TYR A 23 7.16 -26.34 -21.05
C TYR A 23 6.37 -25.05 -21.22
N PRO A 24 5.88 -24.74 -22.45
CA PRO A 24 5.21 -23.46 -22.75
C PRO A 24 3.99 -23.16 -21.86
N GLY A 25 3.28 -24.20 -21.41
CA GLY A 25 2.15 -24.05 -20.47
C GLY A 25 2.57 -23.58 -19.08
N LEU A 26 3.76 -23.97 -18.62
CA LEU A 26 4.33 -23.52 -17.35
C LEU A 26 4.83 -22.07 -17.51
N ASP A 27 5.58 -21.78 -18.56
CA ASP A 27 6.11 -20.46 -18.85
C ASP A 27 5.00 -19.43 -18.93
N SER A 28 3.97 -19.68 -19.73
CA SER A 28 2.82 -18.79 -19.91
C SER A 28 1.99 -18.56 -18.64
N SER A 29 2.10 -19.47 -17.66
CA SER A 29 1.43 -19.30 -16.36
C SER A 29 1.95 -18.11 -15.57
N PHE A 30 3.17 -17.67 -15.85
CA PHE A 30 3.84 -16.56 -15.19
C PHE A 30 4.02 -15.33 -16.08
N GLU A 31 3.48 -15.35 -17.29
CA GLU A 31 3.58 -14.25 -18.23
C GLU A 31 2.38 -13.32 -18.14
N VAL A 32 2.66 -12.04 -18.19
CA VAL A 32 1.68 -10.96 -18.26
C VAL A 32 2.03 -10.08 -19.44
N PHE A 33 1.02 -9.79 -20.27
CA PHE A 33 1.20 -8.85 -21.36
C PHE A 33 1.28 -7.43 -20.83
N ASP A 34 2.43 -6.81 -21.00
CA ASP A 34 2.65 -5.40 -20.68
C ASP A 34 2.18 -4.54 -21.87
N LYS A 35 1.09 -3.83 -21.65
CA LYS A 35 0.49 -2.94 -22.66
C LYS A 35 1.38 -1.73 -23.00
N ALA A 36 2.30 -1.36 -22.08
CA ALA A 36 3.17 -0.23 -22.27
C ALA A 36 4.32 -0.53 -23.23
N THR A 37 4.90 -1.71 -23.10
CA THR A 37 6.04 -2.16 -23.93
C THR A 37 5.60 -3.03 -25.11
N HIS A 38 4.33 -3.46 -25.15
CA HIS A 38 3.80 -4.45 -26.09
C HIS A 38 4.57 -5.78 -26.06
N THR A 39 5.10 -6.17 -24.90
CA THR A 39 5.84 -7.41 -24.70
C THR A 39 5.25 -8.21 -23.54
N TYR A 40 5.54 -9.51 -23.52
CA TYR A 40 5.26 -10.32 -22.34
C TYR A 40 6.40 -10.12 -21.32
N ARG A 41 6.05 -9.91 -20.07
CA ARG A 41 6.98 -9.94 -18.95
C ARG A 41 6.66 -11.10 -18.03
N THR A 42 7.68 -11.73 -17.49
CA THR A 42 7.54 -12.82 -16.53
C THR A 42 7.43 -12.24 -15.12
N ILE A 43 6.49 -12.73 -14.32
CA ILE A 43 6.28 -12.33 -12.93
C ILE A 43 6.33 -13.59 -12.06
N ALA A 44 7.03 -13.51 -10.93
CA ALA A 44 7.18 -14.59 -9.94
C ALA A 44 7.81 -15.90 -10.49
N ALA A 45 8.42 -15.84 -11.66
CA ALA A 45 9.28 -16.91 -12.18
C ALA A 45 10.63 -16.32 -12.57
N VAL A 46 11.71 -16.95 -12.13
CA VAL A 46 13.08 -16.47 -12.35
C VAL A 46 13.88 -17.56 -13.08
N TYR A 47 14.34 -17.23 -14.29
CA TYR A 47 15.15 -18.10 -15.13
C TYR A 47 16.63 -17.77 -14.94
N ASP A 48 17.41 -18.71 -14.46
CA ASP A 48 18.86 -18.64 -14.50
C ASP A 48 19.38 -19.47 -15.67
N ARG A 49 19.77 -18.78 -16.75
CA ARG A 49 20.27 -19.43 -17.96
C ARG A 49 21.62 -20.12 -17.76
N LYS A 50 22.46 -19.62 -16.84
CA LYS A 50 23.79 -20.21 -16.57
C LYS A 50 23.66 -21.50 -15.76
N ALA A 51 22.84 -21.45 -14.73
CA ALA A 51 22.55 -22.61 -13.89
C ALA A 51 21.53 -23.56 -14.55
N ARG A 52 20.86 -23.14 -15.62
CA ARG A 52 19.74 -23.87 -16.26
C ARG A 52 18.67 -24.20 -15.24
N THR A 53 18.19 -23.20 -14.50
CA THR A 53 17.17 -23.38 -13.47
C THR A 53 16.01 -22.43 -13.67
N LEU A 54 14.81 -22.91 -13.29
CA LEU A 54 13.61 -22.12 -13.16
C LEU A 54 13.19 -22.10 -11.69
N THR A 55 13.11 -20.91 -11.09
CA THR A 55 12.58 -20.71 -9.73
C THR A 55 11.17 -20.16 -9.82
N ILE A 56 10.22 -20.82 -9.14
CA ILE A 56 8.78 -20.51 -9.18
C ILE A 56 8.16 -20.55 -7.76
N PRO A 57 6.93 -19.98 -7.61
CA PRO A 57 6.27 -19.92 -6.31
C PRO A 57 5.98 -21.31 -5.70
N ARG A 58 6.11 -21.37 -4.38
CA ARG A 58 5.75 -22.54 -3.58
C ARG A 58 4.25 -22.88 -3.63
N GLY A 59 3.40 -21.93 -4.07
CA GLY A 59 1.95 -22.10 -4.19
C GLY A 59 1.46 -22.95 -5.37
N LEU A 60 2.35 -23.37 -6.27
CA LEU A 60 1.99 -24.29 -7.34
C LEU A 60 1.73 -25.70 -6.81
N ASP A 61 0.83 -26.40 -7.48
CA ASP A 61 0.54 -27.81 -7.20
C ASP A 61 1.74 -28.68 -7.61
N ILE A 62 2.38 -29.28 -6.61
CA ILE A 62 3.57 -30.13 -6.82
C ILE A 62 3.21 -31.37 -7.57
N SER A 63 2.06 -32.00 -7.29
CA SER A 63 1.62 -33.22 -8.01
C SER A 63 1.41 -32.93 -9.50
N TYR A 64 0.94 -31.73 -9.83
CA TYR A 64 0.85 -31.29 -11.22
C TYR A 64 2.23 -31.15 -11.87
N LEU A 65 3.19 -30.54 -11.17
CA LEU A 65 4.57 -30.40 -11.66
C LEU A 65 5.26 -31.76 -11.84
N GLU A 66 5.11 -32.67 -10.87
CA GLU A 66 5.66 -34.03 -10.95
C GLU A 66 5.14 -34.78 -12.18
N LYS A 67 3.82 -34.68 -12.40
CA LYS A 67 3.18 -35.33 -13.57
C LYS A 67 3.63 -34.72 -14.89
N MET A 68 3.73 -33.39 -14.93
CA MET A 68 4.11 -32.64 -16.13
C MET A 68 5.58 -32.90 -16.50
N LEU A 69 6.46 -32.90 -15.52
CA LEU A 69 7.91 -33.03 -15.72
C LEU A 69 8.38 -34.48 -15.72
N GLY A 70 7.57 -35.43 -15.22
CA GLY A 70 7.92 -36.81 -15.12
C GLY A 70 8.93 -37.17 -14.02
N TYR A 71 9.06 -36.32 -13.00
CA TYR A 71 10.01 -36.46 -11.89
C TYR A 71 9.33 -36.28 -10.55
N ASN A 72 9.75 -37.04 -9.53
CA ASN A 72 9.32 -36.79 -8.17
C ASN A 72 10.01 -35.59 -7.57
N ALA A 73 9.29 -34.83 -6.74
CA ALA A 73 9.82 -33.69 -6.02
C ALA A 73 10.66 -34.12 -4.81
N PHE A 74 11.79 -33.46 -4.64
CA PHE A 74 12.61 -33.54 -3.43
C PHE A 74 12.33 -32.33 -2.54
N TYR A 75 12.10 -32.56 -1.25
CA TYR A 75 11.81 -31.52 -0.28
C TYR A 75 13.07 -31.14 0.49
N ASP A 76 13.49 -29.88 0.35
CA ASP A 76 14.59 -29.29 1.10
C ASP A 76 14.03 -28.28 2.10
N ASN A 77 14.05 -28.64 3.35
CA ASN A 77 13.55 -27.81 4.46
C ASN A 77 14.67 -26.99 5.13
N THR A 78 15.81 -26.83 4.47
CA THR A 78 16.89 -26.00 5.00
C THR A 78 16.48 -24.53 5.02
N TYR A 79 16.89 -23.83 6.06
CA TYR A 79 16.69 -22.40 6.22
C TYR A 79 17.88 -21.77 6.93
N ILE A 80 17.98 -20.45 6.86
CA ILE A 80 18.99 -19.68 7.60
C ILE A 80 18.81 -19.95 9.08
N GLN A 81 19.91 -20.41 9.74
CA GLN A 81 19.87 -20.68 11.18
C GLN A 81 19.58 -19.38 11.95
N PRO A 82 18.43 -19.30 12.64
CA PRO A 82 18.03 -18.08 13.30
C PRO A 82 18.89 -17.84 14.55
N ARG A 83 19.29 -16.58 14.78
CA ARG A 83 19.85 -16.18 16.07
C ARG A 83 18.75 -15.64 16.97
N LYS A 84 18.70 -16.16 18.20
CA LYS A 84 17.83 -15.60 19.25
C LYS A 84 18.41 -14.29 19.75
N ASN A 85 17.55 -13.40 20.16
CA ASN A 85 17.96 -12.19 20.86
C ASN A 85 18.47 -12.55 22.28
N LEU A 86 19.51 -11.85 22.74
CA LEU A 86 20.10 -12.08 24.05
C LEU A 86 19.09 -11.86 25.19
N ASN A 87 18.29 -10.79 25.08
CA ASN A 87 17.23 -10.46 26.02
C ASN A 87 15.89 -10.55 25.34
N GLN A 88 14.88 -10.99 26.08
CA GLN A 88 13.52 -11.11 25.58
C GLN A 88 12.93 -9.74 25.24
N ILE A 89 12.23 -9.68 24.12
CA ILE A 89 11.39 -8.55 23.76
C ILE A 89 10.05 -8.69 24.50
N LEU A 90 9.74 -7.72 25.35
CA LEU A 90 8.50 -7.69 26.15
C LEU A 90 7.53 -6.67 25.56
N ILE A 91 6.29 -7.07 25.40
CA ILE A 91 5.21 -6.20 24.92
C ILE A 91 4.66 -5.40 26.09
N LYS A 92 4.51 -4.07 25.93
CA LYS A 92 3.99 -3.16 26.96
C LYS A 92 2.48 -3.13 27.07
N TYR A 93 1.78 -3.32 25.93
CA TYR A 93 0.34 -3.17 25.86
C TYR A 93 -0.33 -4.44 25.37
N PRO A 94 -1.48 -4.85 25.95
CA PRO A 94 -2.25 -5.98 25.46
C PRO A 94 -2.92 -5.67 24.10
N PRO A 95 -3.46 -6.68 23.40
CA PRO A 95 -4.27 -6.46 22.23
C PRO A 95 -5.50 -5.58 22.57
N LYS A 96 -5.83 -4.64 21.70
CA LYS A 96 -6.90 -3.66 21.93
C LYS A 96 -8.30 -4.25 21.74
N ASP A 97 -8.44 -5.32 20.95
CA ASP A 97 -9.71 -5.91 20.56
C ASP A 97 -9.59 -7.41 20.27
N GLU A 98 -10.72 -8.04 20.01
CA GLU A 98 -10.80 -9.47 19.73
C GLU A 98 -10.14 -9.83 18.39
N LYS A 99 -10.22 -8.97 17.36
CA LYS A 99 -9.56 -9.19 16.08
C LYS A 99 -8.03 -9.29 16.25
N GLN A 100 -7.43 -8.41 17.06
CA GLN A 100 -6.01 -8.50 17.39
C GLN A 100 -5.69 -9.77 18.18
N SER A 101 -6.53 -10.16 19.13
CA SER A 101 -6.36 -11.40 19.91
C SER A 101 -6.43 -12.64 19.00
N GLN A 102 -7.37 -12.66 18.05
CA GLN A 102 -7.48 -13.72 17.05
C GLN A 102 -6.24 -13.79 16.16
N ALA A 103 -5.74 -12.64 15.68
CA ALA A 103 -4.50 -12.59 14.89
C ALA A 103 -3.29 -13.09 15.68
N ILE A 104 -3.18 -12.77 16.96
CA ILE A 104 -2.11 -13.29 17.84
C ILE A 104 -2.21 -14.80 17.99
N ASN A 105 -3.42 -15.36 18.15
CA ASN A 105 -3.63 -16.81 18.19
C ASN A 105 -3.23 -17.48 16.88
N PHE A 106 -3.53 -16.86 15.73
CA PHE A 106 -3.09 -17.34 14.42
C PHE A 106 -1.55 -17.34 14.30
N LEU A 107 -0.89 -16.24 14.67
CA LEU A 107 0.56 -16.10 14.60
C LEU A 107 1.29 -17.04 15.55
N SER A 108 0.77 -17.25 16.76
CA SER A 108 1.37 -18.15 17.76
C SER A 108 1.00 -19.63 17.53
N GLY A 109 0.03 -19.91 16.65
CA GLY A 109 -0.50 -21.25 16.44
C GLY A 109 -1.22 -21.79 17.68
N ASN A 110 -2.03 -20.95 18.31
CA ASN A 110 -2.85 -21.32 19.46
C ASN A 110 -4.31 -21.60 19.05
N GLY A 111 -5.03 -22.30 19.92
CA GLY A 111 -6.44 -22.63 19.70
C GLY A 111 -6.66 -23.38 18.37
N ASN A 112 -7.57 -22.88 17.56
CA ASN A 112 -7.93 -23.45 16.25
C ASN A 112 -6.82 -23.28 15.20
N TYR A 113 -5.77 -22.52 15.48
CA TYR A 113 -4.68 -22.22 14.56
C TYR A 113 -3.42 -23.06 14.79
N LYS A 114 -3.49 -24.17 15.52
CA LYS A 114 -2.34 -25.07 15.77
C LYS A 114 -1.58 -25.48 14.49
N PHE A 115 -2.30 -25.53 13.37
CA PHE A 115 -1.74 -25.88 12.07
C PHE A 115 -0.69 -24.87 11.57
N THR A 116 -0.77 -23.58 11.95
CA THR A 116 0.17 -22.55 11.49
C THR A 116 1.60 -22.79 11.94
N LYS A 117 1.81 -23.55 13.03
CA LYS A 117 3.15 -23.92 13.52
C LYS A 117 4.00 -24.67 12.52
N LYS A 118 3.36 -25.38 11.58
CA LYS A 118 4.01 -26.20 10.54
C LYS A 118 4.52 -25.36 9.35
N TYR A 119 4.06 -24.11 9.22
CA TYR A 119 4.37 -23.27 8.07
C TYR A 119 5.44 -22.24 8.41
N SER A 120 6.43 -22.13 7.51
CA SER A 120 7.48 -21.11 7.60
C SER A 120 6.98 -19.72 7.22
N GLN A 121 5.88 -19.64 6.48
CA GLN A 121 5.30 -18.39 5.96
C GLN A 121 3.87 -18.24 6.47
N LEU A 122 3.50 -17.05 6.89
CA LEU A 122 2.15 -16.67 7.32
C LEU A 122 1.75 -15.35 6.65
N PHE A 123 0.46 -15.19 6.39
CA PHE A 123 -0.09 -14.01 5.75
C PHE A 123 -1.22 -13.43 6.60
N LEU A 124 -1.14 -12.13 6.95
CA LEU A 124 -2.19 -11.39 7.64
C LEU A 124 -2.74 -10.30 6.72
N ALA A 125 -4.03 -10.41 6.42
CA ALA A 125 -4.79 -9.37 5.76
C ALA A 125 -5.70 -8.67 6.80
N LEU A 126 -5.45 -7.38 7.03
CA LEU A 126 -6.19 -6.57 7.99
C LEU A 126 -6.41 -5.17 7.42
N ASP A 127 -7.52 -4.57 7.80
CA ASP A 127 -7.82 -3.19 7.45
C ASP A 127 -6.72 -2.20 7.83
N THR A 128 -6.69 -1.11 7.12
CA THR A 128 -5.86 0.03 7.51
C THR A 128 -6.30 0.49 8.91
N GLY A 129 -5.34 0.57 9.85
CA GLY A 129 -5.64 0.94 11.24
C GLY A 129 -6.00 -0.20 12.19
N ALA A 130 -6.23 -1.41 11.70
CA ALA A 130 -6.50 -2.58 12.55
C ALA A 130 -5.28 -3.03 13.38
N GLY A 131 -4.11 -2.38 13.20
CA GLY A 131 -2.93 -2.65 14.00
C GLY A 131 -1.96 -3.67 13.41
N LYS A 132 -1.83 -3.76 12.06
CA LYS A 132 -0.83 -4.63 11.39
C LYS A 132 0.57 -4.51 12.00
N THR A 133 1.02 -3.27 12.18
CA THR A 133 2.33 -2.98 12.79
C THR A 133 2.44 -3.56 14.20
N TYR A 134 1.43 -3.36 15.05
CA TYR A 134 1.38 -3.94 16.39
C TYR A 134 1.46 -5.48 16.37
N LEU A 135 0.73 -6.13 15.46
CA LEU A 135 0.76 -7.59 15.33
C LEU A 135 2.11 -8.12 14.85
N GLY A 136 2.79 -7.40 13.95
CA GLY A 136 4.17 -7.71 13.56
C GLY A 136 5.15 -7.58 14.73
N ILE A 137 4.97 -6.55 15.59
CA ILE A 137 5.76 -6.36 16.81
C ILE A 137 5.50 -7.51 17.79
N VAL A 138 4.25 -7.88 18.02
CA VAL A 138 3.89 -9.01 18.89
C VAL A 138 4.49 -10.31 18.37
N TYR A 139 4.44 -10.55 17.05
CA TYR A 139 5.03 -11.76 16.48
C TYR A 139 6.55 -11.80 16.63
N THR A 140 7.23 -10.66 16.48
CA THR A 140 8.66 -10.51 16.77
C THR A 140 8.99 -10.86 18.22
N ALA A 141 8.20 -10.37 19.17
CA ALA A 141 8.37 -10.66 20.59
C ALA A 141 8.10 -12.14 20.93
N LEU A 142 7.07 -12.74 20.33
CA LEU A 142 6.73 -14.17 20.53
C LEU A 142 7.85 -15.09 20.09
N LEU A 143 8.47 -14.81 18.95
CA LEU A 143 9.57 -15.63 18.44
C LEU A 143 10.92 -15.31 19.10
N ASN A 144 11.10 -14.07 19.52
CA ASN A 144 12.35 -13.52 20.07
C ASN A 144 13.58 -13.79 19.21
N LEU A 145 13.41 -13.72 17.89
CA LEU A 145 14.46 -13.92 16.89
C LEU A 145 14.93 -12.58 16.33
N LYS A 146 16.18 -12.54 15.83
CA LYS A 146 16.62 -11.39 15.03
C LYS A 146 15.68 -11.22 13.84
N THR A 147 15.11 -10.03 13.73
CA THR A 147 14.02 -9.72 12.80
C THR A 147 14.46 -8.66 11.81
N ILE A 148 14.04 -8.82 10.54
CA ILE A 148 14.17 -7.79 9.51
C ILE A 148 12.80 -7.35 9.03
N ILE A 149 12.57 -6.02 9.01
CA ILE A 149 11.38 -5.39 8.45
C ILE A 149 11.72 -4.85 7.08
N ILE A 150 10.94 -5.24 6.07
CA ILE A 150 11.12 -4.82 4.69
C ILE A 150 9.90 -4.04 4.23
N THR A 151 10.11 -2.80 3.81
CA THR A 151 9.04 -1.89 3.34
C THR A 151 9.41 -1.20 2.04
N THR A 152 8.49 -0.40 1.51
CA THR A 152 8.68 0.35 0.25
C THR A 152 9.35 1.70 0.44
N SER A 153 9.35 2.28 1.66
CA SER A 153 9.91 3.62 1.91
C SER A 153 10.52 3.78 3.30
N ASN A 154 11.45 4.74 3.41
CA ASN A 154 12.11 5.08 4.68
C ASN A 154 11.13 5.66 5.71
N ASP A 155 10.09 6.37 5.27
CA ASP A 155 9.05 6.90 6.17
C ASP A 155 8.36 5.77 6.94
N TRP A 156 8.09 4.65 6.27
CA TRP A 156 7.50 3.47 6.90
C TRP A 156 8.46 2.77 7.84
N LEU A 157 9.73 2.68 7.47
CA LEU A 157 10.76 2.15 8.37
C LEU A 157 10.87 2.98 9.64
N SER A 158 10.81 4.32 9.52
CA SER A 158 10.81 5.21 10.69
C SER A 158 9.60 4.96 11.61
N GLN A 159 8.41 4.77 11.04
CA GLN A 159 7.21 4.43 11.83
C GLN A 159 7.37 3.09 12.54
N TRP A 160 7.87 2.06 11.86
CA TRP A 160 8.13 0.76 12.47
C TRP A 160 9.07 0.88 13.67
N ARG A 161 10.19 1.60 13.53
CA ARG A 161 11.16 1.83 14.62
C ARG A 161 10.50 2.52 15.82
N THR A 162 9.78 3.60 15.59
CA THR A 162 9.05 4.34 16.62
C THR A 162 8.08 3.42 17.36
N ARG A 163 7.27 2.65 16.62
CA ARG A 163 6.28 1.74 17.20
C ARG A 163 6.92 0.59 17.99
N PHE A 164 8.08 0.06 17.55
CA PHE A 164 8.81 -0.93 18.35
C PHE A 164 9.23 -0.37 19.72
N ILE A 165 9.77 0.85 19.77
CA ILE A 165 10.18 1.50 21.02
C ILE A 165 8.97 1.80 21.91
N GLU A 166 7.88 2.26 21.33
CA GLU A 166 6.63 2.57 22.04
C GLU A 166 6.00 1.32 22.66
N HIS A 167 5.90 0.23 21.89
CA HIS A 167 5.14 -0.96 22.27
C HIS A 167 5.96 -2.02 22.99
N THR A 168 7.29 -1.89 23.04
CA THR A 168 8.17 -2.90 23.66
C THR A 168 9.19 -2.29 24.62
N ASN A 169 9.94 -3.15 25.29
CA ASN A 169 11.10 -2.77 26.12
C ASN A 169 12.36 -2.47 25.29
N MET A 170 12.29 -2.48 23.96
CA MET A 170 13.44 -2.19 23.10
C MET A 170 13.82 -0.71 23.14
N ILE A 171 15.12 -0.45 22.99
CA ILE A 171 15.69 0.90 22.86
C ILE A 171 16.27 1.11 21.47
N SER A 172 16.45 2.36 21.05
CA SER A 172 16.89 2.70 19.68
C SER A 172 18.25 2.09 19.31
N SER A 173 19.15 1.88 20.29
CA SER A 173 20.46 1.26 20.04
C SER A 173 20.41 -0.24 19.74
N GLU A 174 19.26 -0.90 19.90
CA GLU A 174 19.02 -2.30 19.55
C GLU A 174 18.40 -2.46 18.15
N ILE A 175 18.17 -1.33 17.45
CA ILE A 175 17.62 -1.28 16.09
C ILE A 175 18.67 -0.76 15.12
N HIS A 176 18.90 -1.47 14.03
CA HIS A 176 19.79 -1.04 12.95
C HIS A 176 19.01 -0.79 11.68
N SER A 177 19.13 0.44 11.14
CA SER A 177 18.56 0.79 9.82
C SER A 177 19.61 0.59 8.76
N ILE A 178 19.32 -0.23 7.78
CA ILE A 178 20.19 -0.47 6.63
C ILE A 178 19.89 0.59 5.58
N GLU A 179 20.80 1.56 5.44
CA GLU A 179 20.63 2.74 4.58
C GLU A 179 21.54 2.67 3.34
N GLY A 180 21.05 1.97 2.31
CA GLY A 180 21.76 1.85 1.03
C GLY A 180 22.84 0.78 0.99
N SER A 181 23.42 0.59 -0.23
CA SER A 181 24.42 -0.45 -0.50
C SER A 181 25.72 -0.25 0.29
N MET A 182 26.10 0.99 0.59
CA MET A 182 27.31 1.26 1.40
C MET A 182 27.21 0.71 2.81
N ASP A 183 26.03 0.81 3.44
CA ASP A 183 25.84 0.25 4.78
C ASP A 183 25.87 -1.27 4.76
N ILE A 184 25.31 -1.89 3.71
CA ILE A 184 25.43 -3.35 3.51
C ILE A 184 26.90 -3.75 3.37
N ASN A 185 27.71 -3.03 2.58
CA ASN A 185 29.13 -3.30 2.45
C ASN A 185 29.88 -3.17 3.80
N ASN A 186 29.50 -2.18 4.62
CA ASN A 186 30.02 -2.04 5.97
C ASN A 186 29.63 -3.22 6.85
N ILE A 187 28.38 -3.71 6.75
CA ILE A 187 27.94 -4.90 7.47
C ILE A 187 28.77 -6.11 7.02
N MET A 188 28.98 -6.28 5.74
CA MET A 188 29.69 -7.43 5.17
C MET A 188 31.16 -7.46 5.57
N SER A 189 31.81 -6.30 5.75
CA SER A 189 33.23 -6.19 6.10
C SER A 189 33.54 -6.39 7.58
N LYS A 190 32.55 -6.21 8.50
CA LYS A 190 32.76 -6.27 9.94
C LYS A 190 32.52 -7.67 10.51
N PRO A 191 33.10 -8.02 11.67
CA PRO A 191 32.78 -9.27 12.36
C PRO A 191 31.32 -9.35 12.77
N ASP A 192 30.75 -10.55 12.79
CA ASP A 192 29.34 -10.79 13.16
C ASP A 192 28.99 -10.28 14.55
N SER A 193 29.93 -10.35 15.50
CA SER A 193 29.78 -9.92 16.89
C SER A 193 29.38 -8.44 17.03
N VAL A 194 29.74 -7.59 16.06
CA VAL A 194 29.34 -6.18 16.04
C VAL A 194 27.82 -6.03 15.97
N TYR A 195 27.16 -7.02 15.35
CA TYR A 195 25.73 -7.00 15.10
C TYR A 195 24.91 -7.80 16.13
N ASP A 196 25.56 -8.43 17.13
CA ASP A 196 24.86 -9.24 18.13
C ASP A 196 23.92 -8.42 19.01
N LYS A 197 24.22 -7.15 19.27
CA LYS A 197 23.38 -6.24 20.05
C LYS A 197 22.06 -5.89 19.38
N TYR A 198 21.98 -5.96 18.03
CA TYR A 198 20.79 -5.57 17.32
C TYR A 198 19.77 -6.71 17.30
N LYS A 199 18.52 -6.38 17.66
CA LYS A 199 17.37 -7.28 17.66
C LYS A 199 16.52 -7.11 16.41
N LEU A 200 16.52 -5.89 15.88
CA LEU A 200 15.70 -5.47 14.74
C LEU A 200 16.56 -4.78 13.68
N TYR A 201 16.34 -5.20 12.45
CA TYR A 201 16.87 -4.55 11.25
C TYR A 201 15.72 -3.99 10.41
N THR A 202 15.92 -2.83 9.81
CA THR A 202 14.94 -2.21 8.91
C THR A 202 15.59 -1.85 7.58
N VAL A 203 14.93 -2.16 6.47
CA VAL A 203 15.47 -1.96 5.12
C VAL A 203 14.36 -1.74 4.11
N THR A 204 14.64 -0.97 3.05
CA THR A 204 13.70 -0.83 1.94
C THR A 204 13.91 -1.92 0.89
N HIS A 205 12.83 -2.28 0.16
CA HIS A 205 12.95 -3.13 -1.03
C HIS A 205 13.99 -2.59 -2.02
N ALA A 206 14.01 -1.27 -2.24
CA ALA A 206 14.92 -0.62 -3.19
C ALA A 206 16.39 -0.81 -2.79
N THR A 207 16.71 -0.74 -1.51
CA THR A 207 18.07 -0.97 -1.01
C THR A 207 18.54 -2.40 -1.29
N LEU A 208 17.69 -3.40 -0.98
CA LEU A 208 18.04 -4.80 -1.24
C LEU A 208 18.15 -5.09 -2.74
N LEU A 209 17.23 -4.54 -3.54
CA LEU A 209 17.26 -4.69 -5.01
C LEU A 209 18.53 -4.07 -5.61
N SER A 210 18.88 -2.84 -5.20
CA SER A 210 20.09 -2.17 -5.66
C SER A 210 21.33 -3.00 -5.35
N TYR A 211 21.42 -3.51 -4.12
CA TYR A 211 22.55 -4.35 -3.71
C TYR A 211 22.59 -5.68 -4.49
N ALA A 212 21.44 -6.33 -4.70
CA ALA A 212 21.37 -7.56 -5.47
C ALA A 212 21.72 -7.37 -6.96
N ASN A 213 21.36 -6.22 -7.55
CA ASN A 213 21.73 -5.90 -8.94
C ASN A 213 23.24 -5.72 -9.11
N GLU A 214 23.93 -5.25 -8.08
CA GLU A 214 25.38 -5.04 -8.09
C GLU A 214 26.16 -6.33 -7.76
N HIS A 215 25.67 -7.12 -6.78
CA HIS A 215 26.41 -8.24 -6.19
C HIS A 215 25.78 -9.62 -6.42
N GLY A 216 24.60 -9.67 -7.07
CA GLY A 216 23.81 -10.90 -7.22
C GLY A 216 22.88 -11.19 -6.02
N TRP A 217 21.85 -11.98 -6.27
CA TRP A 217 20.84 -12.33 -5.25
C TRP A 217 21.41 -13.20 -4.11
N GLU A 218 22.48 -13.95 -4.36
CA GLU A 218 23.19 -14.72 -3.33
C GLU A 218 23.78 -13.84 -2.23
N ALA A 219 24.13 -12.59 -2.55
CA ALA A 219 24.61 -11.63 -1.56
C ALA A 219 23.54 -11.27 -0.52
N ILE A 220 22.25 -11.31 -0.89
CA ILE A 220 21.13 -11.10 0.04
C ILE A 220 21.01 -12.28 1.01
N ASP A 221 21.12 -13.52 0.53
CA ASP A 221 21.12 -14.70 1.41
C ASP A 221 22.29 -14.65 2.40
N TYR A 222 23.49 -14.29 1.89
CA TYR A 222 24.68 -14.15 2.74
C TYR A 222 24.51 -13.05 3.79
N LEU A 223 23.96 -11.88 3.42
CA LEU A 223 23.65 -10.80 4.35
C LEU A 223 22.72 -11.29 5.47
N PHE A 224 21.64 -11.99 5.14
CA PHE A 224 20.68 -12.47 6.12
C PHE A 224 21.29 -13.54 7.04
N ARG A 225 22.15 -14.42 6.50
CA ARG A 225 22.92 -15.40 7.30
C ARG A 225 23.87 -14.69 8.28
N LYS A 226 24.60 -13.71 7.78
CA LYS A 226 25.55 -12.93 8.60
C LYS A 226 24.86 -12.23 9.77
N LEU A 227 23.71 -11.63 9.52
CA LEU A 227 22.89 -10.99 10.54
C LEU A 227 22.12 -11.98 11.42
N GLY A 228 22.05 -13.26 11.04
CA GLY A 228 21.32 -14.30 11.77
C GLY A 228 19.80 -14.08 11.77
N ILE A 229 19.26 -13.56 10.67
CA ILE A 229 17.84 -13.26 10.55
C ILE A 229 17.00 -14.52 10.67
N GLY A 230 16.12 -14.55 11.65
CA GLY A 230 15.17 -15.64 11.87
C GLY A 230 13.74 -15.31 11.49
N LEU A 231 13.38 -14.03 11.53
CA LEU A 231 12.06 -13.54 11.10
C LEU A 231 12.21 -12.43 10.06
N LYS A 232 11.51 -12.58 8.95
CA LYS A 232 11.35 -11.59 7.90
C LYS A 232 9.89 -11.10 7.90
N ILE A 233 9.66 -9.80 8.04
CA ILE A 233 8.34 -9.18 7.93
C ILE A 233 8.33 -8.32 6.68
N ILE A 234 7.41 -8.60 5.76
CA ILE A 234 7.19 -7.83 4.54
C ILE A 234 5.88 -7.06 4.72
N ASP A 235 6.00 -5.75 4.86
CA ASP A 235 4.84 -4.87 5.03
C ASP A 235 4.31 -4.40 3.68
N GLU A 236 2.98 -4.26 3.60
CA GLU A 236 2.23 -3.97 2.37
C GLU A 236 2.60 -4.90 1.20
N ALA A 237 2.50 -6.20 1.45
CA ALA A 237 2.91 -7.26 0.52
C ALA A 237 2.20 -7.24 -0.86
N HIS A 238 1.17 -6.41 -1.03
CA HIS A 238 0.53 -6.17 -2.32
C HIS A 238 1.27 -5.13 -3.18
N LEU A 239 2.18 -4.34 -2.59
CA LEU A 239 2.98 -3.34 -3.31
C LEU A 239 4.32 -3.96 -3.73
N ASN A 240 4.85 -3.50 -4.89
CA ASN A 240 6.16 -3.92 -5.39
C ASN A 240 6.38 -5.45 -5.39
N PHE A 241 5.37 -6.20 -5.81
CA PHE A 241 5.39 -7.66 -5.78
C PHE A 241 6.62 -8.25 -6.51
N ASP A 242 7.08 -7.59 -7.59
CA ASP A 242 8.27 -7.99 -8.31
C ASP A 242 9.52 -8.02 -7.41
N ASN A 243 9.66 -7.06 -6.49
CA ASN A 243 10.77 -7.04 -5.54
C ASN A 243 10.58 -8.10 -4.44
N ILE A 244 9.34 -8.33 -4.02
CA ILE A 244 9.01 -9.25 -2.93
C ILE A 244 9.42 -10.67 -3.27
N TYR A 245 9.03 -11.19 -4.43
CA TYR A 245 9.35 -12.59 -4.75
C TYR A 245 10.85 -12.79 -4.98
N HIS A 246 11.58 -11.82 -5.54
CA HIS A 246 13.02 -11.91 -5.67
C HIS A 246 13.73 -11.98 -4.31
N ILE A 247 13.39 -11.08 -3.38
CA ILE A 247 13.94 -11.07 -2.02
C ILE A 247 13.59 -12.37 -1.30
N ASP A 248 12.36 -12.85 -1.49
CA ASP A 248 11.87 -14.05 -0.84
C ASP A 248 12.59 -15.31 -1.35
N TYR A 249 12.79 -15.41 -2.66
CA TYR A 249 13.54 -16.51 -3.27
C TYR A 249 15.02 -16.51 -2.90
N ALA A 250 15.60 -15.33 -2.69
CA ALA A 250 16.98 -15.18 -2.28
C ALA A 250 17.22 -15.60 -0.82
N SER A 251 16.21 -15.56 0.05
CA SER A 251 16.40 -15.69 1.50
C SER A 251 15.42 -16.66 2.15
N SER A 252 15.87 -17.90 2.42
CA SER A 252 15.09 -18.88 3.17
C SER A 252 15.30 -18.72 4.67
N VAL A 253 14.48 -17.86 5.32
CA VAL A 253 14.51 -17.63 6.78
C VAL A 253 13.58 -18.60 7.51
N TYR A 254 13.76 -18.74 8.84
CA TYR A 254 12.93 -19.62 9.67
C TYR A 254 11.44 -19.26 9.64
N ARG A 255 11.12 -17.94 9.68
CA ARG A 255 9.74 -17.44 9.58
C ARG A 255 9.66 -16.22 8.66
N THR A 256 8.60 -16.16 7.85
CA THR A 256 8.23 -14.97 7.08
C THR A 256 6.78 -14.60 7.40
N LEU A 257 6.54 -13.32 7.65
CA LEU A 257 5.21 -12.75 7.83
C LEU A 257 4.94 -11.71 6.74
N TYR A 258 3.88 -11.91 5.98
CA TYR A 258 3.38 -10.93 5.02
C TYR A 258 2.20 -10.18 5.65
N LEU A 259 2.24 -8.85 5.56
CA LEU A 259 1.20 -7.94 6.05
C LEU A 259 0.62 -7.14 4.89
N THR A 260 -0.70 -7.00 4.85
CA THR A 260 -1.36 -6.13 3.87
C THR A 260 -2.75 -5.71 4.33
N ALA A 261 -3.23 -4.57 3.82
CA ALA A 261 -4.63 -4.18 3.92
C ALA A 261 -5.47 -4.70 2.73
N THR A 262 -4.83 -5.11 1.64
CA THR A 262 -5.49 -5.52 0.40
C THR A 262 -4.85 -6.78 -0.15
N PRO A 263 -5.44 -7.96 0.08
CA PRO A 263 -4.86 -9.24 -0.35
C PRO A 263 -5.06 -9.52 -1.85
N VAL A 264 -5.36 -8.48 -2.65
CA VAL A 264 -5.60 -8.58 -4.10
C VAL A 264 -4.86 -7.47 -4.85
N ARG A 265 -4.54 -7.71 -6.11
CA ARG A 265 -3.95 -6.70 -7.01
C ARG A 265 -4.99 -6.16 -7.99
N GLY A 266 -4.76 -4.94 -8.48
CA GLY A 266 -5.73 -4.22 -9.32
C GLY A 266 -5.86 -4.77 -10.76
N GLU A 267 -4.81 -5.40 -11.31
CA GLU A 267 -4.86 -6.01 -12.65
C GLU A 267 -5.12 -7.52 -12.56
N SER A 268 -6.09 -8.01 -13.35
CA SER A 268 -6.56 -9.40 -13.24
C SER A 268 -5.47 -10.44 -13.53
N SER A 269 -4.59 -10.20 -14.50
CA SER A 269 -3.50 -11.10 -14.85
C SER A 269 -2.41 -11.16 -13.77
N GLU A 270 -2.00 -10.02 -13.24
CA GLU A 270 -1.07 -9.95 -12.11
C GLU A 270 -1.69 -10.53 -10.84
N ASN A 271 -2.98 -10.28 -10.61
CA ASN A 271 -3.68 -10.83 -9.45
C ASN A 271 -3.73 -12.35 -9.48
N ARG A 272 -3.89 -12.98 -10.65
CA ARG A 272 -3.80 -14.44 -10.79
C ARG A 272 -2.46 -14.98 -10.31
N ILE A 273 -1.35 -14.37 -10.73
CA ILE A 273 0.00 -14.81 -10.35
C ILE A 273 0.24 -14.53 -8.85
N TYR A 274 -0.22 -13.40 -8.34
CA TYR A 274 -0.17 -13.07 -6.92
C TYR A 274 -0.92 -14.11 -6.07
N GLN A 275 -2.11 -14.52 -6.49
CA GLN A 275 -2.88 -15.56 -5.80
C GLN A 275 -2.18 -16.92 -5.85
N ILE A 276 -1.56 -17.29 -6.99
CA ILE A 276 -0.75 -18.52 -7.09
C ILE A 276 0.42 -18.46 -6.11
N TYR A 277 1.08 -17.31 -6.01
CA TYR A 277 2.23 -17.14 -5.11
C TYR A 277 1.87 -17.42 -3.65
N PHE A 278 0.75 -16.90 -3.18
CA PHE A 278 0.31 -17.01 -1.78
C PHE A 278 -0.63 -18.20 -1.50
N LYS A 279 -0.99 -19.01 -2.50
CA LYS A 279 -2.03 -20.05 -2.40
C LYS A 279 -1.85 -21.02 -1.23
N ASN A 280 -0.63 -21.45 -0.96
CA ASN A 280 -0.31 -22.44 0.07
C ASN A 280 0.21 -21.83 1.38
N ILE A 281 0.16 -20.50 1.51
CA ILE A 281 0.53 -19.78 2.71
C ILE A 281 -0.73 -19.61 3.55
N PRO A 282 -0.76 -20.08 4.82
CA PRO A 282 -1.88 -19.82 5.69
C PRO A 282 -2.16 -18.33 5.78
N MET A 283 -3.38 -17.96 5.45
CA MET A 283 -3.85 -16.58 5.47
C MET A 283 -4.95 -16.43 6.51
N LEU A 284 -4.81 -15.42 7.33
CA LEU A 284 -5.91 -14.92 8.16
C LEU A 284 -6.34 -13.57 7.56
N ASP A 285 -7.56 -13.56 7.05
CA ASP A 285 -8.23 -12.35 6.59
C ASP A 285 -9.25 -11.93 7.65
N LEU A 286 -8.94 -10.85 8.37
CA LEU A 286 -9.82 -10.25 9.36
C LEU A 286 -10.49 -8.99 8.84
N PHE A 287 -10.46 -8.85 7.53
CA PHE A 287 -11.19 -7.80 6.87
C PHE A 287 -12.68 -8.08 6.99
N ASP A 288 -13.36 -7.29 7.79
CA ASP A 288 -14.82 -7.33 7.93
C ASP A 288 -15.39 -5.95 7.58
N PRO A 289 -15.85 -5.80 6.35
CA PRO A 289 -16.40 -4.54 5.87
C PRO A 289 -17.78 -4.20 6.43
N GLU A 290 -18.49 -5.20 6.95
CA GLU A 290 -19.90 -5.05 7.35
C GLU A 290 -20.05 -4.66 8.83
N ASN A 291 -18.99 -4.80 9.64
CA ASN A 291 -19.12 -4.70 11.10
C ASN A 291 -18.92 -3.31 11.71
N ASP A 292 -18.40 -2.31 10.98
CA ASP A 292 -18.34 -0.94 11.51
C ASP A 292 -18.09 0.12 10.42
N PRO A 293 -19.04 0.39 9.52
CA PRO A 293 -18.91 1.51 8.60
C PRO A 293 -18.96 2.81 9.40
N HIS A 294 -17.96 3.67 9.24
CA HIS A 294 -17.81 4.92 9.99
C HIS A 294 -17.58 6.15 9.10
N THR A 295 -17.44 5.94 7.79
CA THR A 295 -17.12 6.99 6.82
C THR A 295 -18.25 7.18 5.83
N HIS A 296 -18.72 8.41 5.66
CA HIS A 296 -19.66 8.80 4.62
C HIS A 296 -18.93 8.94 3.28
N TYR A 297 -19.49 8.40 2.21
CA TYR A 297 -18.99 8.60 0.86
C TYR A 297 -19.83 9.61 0.10
N ILE A 298 -19.19 10.62 -0.50
CA ILE A 298 -19.85 11.67 -1.28
C ILE A 298 -19.15 11.77 -2.63
N SER A 299 -19.86 11.54 -3.73
CA SER A 299 -19.36 11.83 -5.06
C SER A 299 -19.92 13.16 -5.57
N LEU A 300 -19.01 14.04 -6.03
CA LEU A 300 -19.34 15.32 -6.65
C LEU A 300 -19.02 15.20 -8.15
N ARG A 301 -20.05 14.95 -8.95
CA ARG A 301 -19.90 14.72 -10.39
C ARG A 301 -20.14 16.00 -11.16
N TYR A 302 -19.15 16.42 -11.95
CA TYR A 302 -19.18 17.64 -12.72
C TYR A 302 -18.54 17.46 -14.10
N LYS A 303 -18.58 18.50 -14.95
CA LYS A 303 -17.83 18.56 -16.20
C LYS A 303 -16.79 19.66 -16.11
N SER A 304 -15.52 19.33 -16.30
CA SER A 304 -14.40 20.28 -16.24
C SER A 304 -14.44 21.35 -17.34
N GLY A 305 -15.15 21.10 -18.44
CA GLY A 305 -15.15 21.98 -19.60
C GLY A 305 -13.91 21.84 -20.48
N PHE A 306 -13.29 20.67 -20.49
CA PHE A 306 -12.17 20.35 -21.38
C PHE A 306 -12.56 20.46 -22.84
N THR A 307 -11.68 21.05 -23.64
CA THR A 307 -11.71 21.01 -25.11
C THR A 307 -11.31 19.62 -25.61
N VAL A 308 -11.61 19.34 -26.86
CA VAL A 308 -11.19 18.07 -27.50
C VAL A 308 -9.67 17.90 -27.48
N GLN A 309 -8.93 18.98 -27.66
CA GLN A 309 -7.45 18.94 -27.61
C GLN A 309 -6.94 18.55 -26.22
N GLU A 310 -7.51 19.09 -25.16
CA GLU A 310 -7.15 18.75 -23.77
C GLU A 310 -7.54 17.33 -23.39
N ILE A 311 -8.70 16.85 -23.85
CA ILE A 311 -9.12 15.45 -23.70
C ILE A 311 -8.09 14.53 -24.37
N ASN A 312 -7.66 14.86 -25.59
CA ASN A 312 -6.64 14.09 -26.30
C ASN A 312 -5.27 14.16 -25.62
N ALA A 313 -4.89 15.31 -25.04
CA ALA A 313 -3.65 15.45 -24.28
C ALA A 313 -3.62 14.56 -23.02
N CYS A 314 -4.79 14.28 -22.41
CA CYS A 314 -4.91 13.33 -21.31
C CYS A 314 -4.83 11.86 -21.75
N GLN A 315 -4.64 11.58 -23.04
CA GLN A 315 -4.49 10.24 -23.58
C GLN A 315 -3.12 10.11 -24.24
N ASN A 316 -2.46 9.01 -24.01
CA ASN A 316 -1.21 8.66 -24.68
C ASN A 316 -1.28 7.23 -25.20
N LYS A 317 -0.22 6.75 -25.87
CA LYS A 317 -0.15 5.38 -26.38
C LYS A 317 -0.34 4.27 -25.33
N TYR A 318 -0.20 4.61 -24.06
CA TYR A 318 -0.35 3.69 -22.92
C TYR A 318 -1.72 3.81 -22.23
N GLY A 319 -2.58 4.72 -22.70
CA GLY A 319 -3.92 4.97 -22.18
C GLY A 319 -4.06 6.33 -21.49
N PHE A 320 -4.88 6.40 -20.46
CA PHE A 320 -5.17 7.65 -19.74
C PHE A 320 -3.99 8.11 -18.88
N ASN A 321 -3.55 9.36 -19.11
CA ASN A 321 -2.52 10.02 -18.35
C ASN A 321 -3.12 10.89 -17.23
N LYS A 322 -3.20 10.33 -16.03
CA LYS A 322 -3.76 11.03 -14.86
C LYS A 322 -2.95 12.24 -14.41
N GLN A 323 -1.65 12.28 -14.70
CA GLN A 323 -0.77 13.40 -14.34
C GLN A 323 -1.10 14.61 -15.19
N THR A 324 -1.11 14.45 -16.52
CA THR A 324 -1.53 15.51 -17.45
C THR A 324 -2.96 15.97 -17.14
N TYR A 325 -3.88 15.05 -16.84
CA TYR A 325 -5.22 15.40 -16.42
C TYR A 325 -5.22 16.29 -15.18
N SER A 326 -4.50 15.89 -14.12
CA SER A 326 -4.44 16.62 -12.87
C SER A 326 -3.90 18.05 -13.05
N ASP A 327 -2.86 18.21 -13.86
CA ASP A 327 -2.24 19.51 -14.14
C ASP A 327 -3.17 20.43 -14.98
N LEU A 328 -3.94 19.87 -15.91
CA LEU A 328 -4.85 20.64 -16.75
C LEU A 328 -6.15 20.99 -16.02
N VAL A 329 -6.72 20.05 -15.26
CA VAL A 329 -8.04 20.26 -14.63
C VAL A 329 -8.02 21.34 -13.57
N VAL A 330 -6.95 21.47 -12.79
CA VAL A 330 -6.84 22.48 -11.73
C VAL A 330 -6.87 23.91 -12.26
N MET A 331 -6.56 24.12 -13.55
CA MET A 331 -6.60 25.41 -14.21
C MET A 331 -7.97 25.77 -14.82
N LYS A 332 -9.00 24.90 -14.67
CA LYS A 332 -10.31 25.13 -15.25
C LYS A 332 -11.23 25.93 -14.32
N GLU A 333 -12.03 26.82 -14.92
CA GLU A 333 -13.06 27.58 -14.19
C GLU A 333 -14.03 26.67 -13.44
N ASN A 334 -14.46 25.58 -14.09
CA ASN A 334 -15.35 24.61 -13.45
C ASN A 334 -14.68 23.85 -12.28
N PHE A 335 -13.35 23.72 -12.29
CA PHE A 335 -12.61 23.17 -11.15
C PHE A 335 -12.53 24.19 -10.00
N ASP A 336 -12.35 25.48 -10.29
CA ASP A 336 -12.46 26.54 -9.29
C ASP A 336 -13.82 26.48 -8.57
N PHE A 337 -14.89 26.38 -9.34
CA PHE A 337 -16.24 26.26 -8.78
C PHE A 337 -16.40 25.03 -7.87
N ILE A 338 -16.00 23.83 -8.34
CA ILE A 338 -16.10 22.62 -7.53
C ILE A 338 -15.20 22.67 -6.29
N SER A 339 -14.04 23.30 -6.39
CA SER A 339 -13.12 23.51 -5.27
C SER A 339 -13.73 24.36 -4.17
N ARG A 340 -14.49 25.40 -4.53
CA ARG A 340 -15.23 26.25 -3.58
C ARG A 340 -16.32 25.44 -2.87
N ILE A 341 -17.08 24.62 -3.61
CA ILE A 341 -18.07 23.71 -3.01
C ILE A 341 -17.40 22.75 -2.02
N VAL A 342 -16.29 22.13 -2.42
CA VAL A 342 -15.56 21.24 -1.52
C VAL A 342 -15.10 21.98 -0.27
N MET A 343 -14.54 23.16 -0.41
CA MET A 343 -14.08 23.96 0.74
C MET A 343 -15.25 24.35 1.65
N ASP A 344 -16.38 24.78 1.13
CA ASP A 344 -17.57 25.06 1.93
C ASP A 344 -18.07 23.83 2.69
N MET A 345 -17.99 22.64 2.07
CA MET A 345 -18.33 21.39 2.73
C MET A 345 -17.40 21.06 3.89
N VAL A 346 -16.09 21.31 3.75
CA VAL A 346 -15.09 20.78 4.70
C VAL A 346 -14.59 21.83 5.69
N TYR A 347 -14.81 23.12 5.41
CA TYR A 347 -14.26 24.23 6.20
C TYR A 347 -14.64 24.15 7.68
N HIS A 348 -15.89 23.84 7.97
CA HIS A 348 -16.44 23.80 9.34
C HIS A 348 -16.34 22.40 10.00
N ILE A 349 -15.88 21.37 9.27
CA ILE A 349 -15.67 20.06 9.89
C ILE A 349 -14.47 20.14 10.83
N PRO A 350 -14.60 19.76 12.11
CA PRO A 350 -13.45 19.71 13.00
C PRO A 350 -12.44 18.65 12.56
N GLY A 351 -11.19 18.77 13.00
CA GLY A 351 -10.13 17.82 12.66
C GLY A 351 -9.46 18.08 11.32
N LYS A 352 -8.61 17.17 10.89
CA LYS A 352 -7.75 17.31 9.71
C LYS A 352 -8.45 16.89 8.42
N LYS A 353 -8.06 17.54 7.32
CA LYS A 353 -8.57 17.31 5.96
C LYS A 353 -7.39 17.01 5.04
N MET A 354 -7.51 15.96 4.22
CA MET A 354 -6.47 15.53 3.29
C MET A 354 -6.99 15.58 1.86
N PHE A 355 -6.25 16.26 0.98
CA PHE A 355 -6.61 16.47 -0.42
C PHE A 355 -5.61 15.75 -1.33
N PHE A 356 -6.12 14.91 -2.23
CA PHE A 356 -5.32 14.09 -3.13
C PHE A 356 -5.29 14.66 -4.54
N PHE A 357 -4.06 14.76 -5.08
CA PHE A 357 -3.76 15.16 -6.45
C PHE A 357 -2.79 14.16 -7.09
N ALA A 358 -2.73 14.12 -8.43
CA ALA A 358 -1.81 13.20 -9.11
C ALA A 358 -0.38 13.74 -9.25
N THR A 359 -0.17 15.07 -9.11
CA THR A 359 1.14 15.73 -9.32
C THR A 359 1.43 16.77 -8.25
N ASN A 360 2.72 17.08 -8.10
CA ASN A 360 3.17 18.19 -7.27
C ASN A 360 2.75 19.56 -7.87
N ASN A 361 2.69 19.69 -9.20
CA ASN A 361 2.27 20.94 -9.85
C ASN A 361 0.83 21.28 -9.49
N SER A 362 -0.08 20.29 -9.56
CA SER A 362 -1.48 20.47 -9.15
C SER A 362 -1.61 20.86 -7.67
N ILE A 363 -0.77 20.28 -6.80
CA ILE A 363 -0.73 20.61 -5.37
C ILE A 363 -0.29 22.06 -5.16
N VAL A 364 0.78 22.50 -5.82
CA VAL A 364 1.29 23.87 -5.70
C VAL A 364 0.25 24.87 -6.21
N PHE A 365 -0.41 24.56 -7.34
CA PHE A 365 -1.48 25.40 -7.87
C PHE A 365 -2.65 25.50 -6.87
N PHE A 366 -3.11 24.40 -6.33
CA PHE A 366 -4.21 24.38 -5.37
C PHE A 366 -3.83 25.05 -4.03
N TYR A 367 -2.58 24.93 -3.59
CA TYR A 367 -2.06 25.66 -2.44
C TYR A 367 -2.16 27.17 -2.66
N GLN A 368 -1.69 27.66 -3.82
CA GLN A 368 -1.81 29.08 -4.18
C GLN A 368 -3.28 29.53 -4.27
N TRP A 369 -4.13 28.70 -4.86
CA TRP A 369 -5.55 28.94 -4.94
C TRP A 369 -6.18 29.06 -3.53
N LEU A 370 -5.81 28.18 -2.59
CA LEU A 370 -6.28 28.22 -1.21
C LEU A 370 -5.89 29.53 -0.52
N ILE A 371 -4.63 29.92 -0.55
CA ILE A 371 -4.19 31.17 0.12
C ILE A 371 -4.75 32.45 -0.53
N CYS A 372 -5.06 32.41 -1.83
CA CYS A 372 -5.72 33.55 -2.49
C CYS A 372 -7.19 33.66 -2.09
N ASN A 373 -7.91 32.56 -1.90
CA ASN A 373 -9.33 32.55 -1.58
C ASN A 373 -9.62 32.49 -0.07
N TYR A 374 -8.71 31.89 0.71
CA TYR A 374 -8.81 31.67 2.16
C TYR A 374 -7.48 32.04 2.83
N PRO A 375 -7.08 33.32 2.82
CA PRO A 375 -5.76 33.76 3.32
C PRO A 375 -5.53 33.41 4.79
N GLU A 376 -6.59 33.30 5.58
CA GLU A 376 -6.54 32.92 6.99
C GLU A 376 -6.02 31.49 7.20
N LEU A 377 -6.12 30.62 6.19
CA LEU A 377 -5.66 29.23 6.27
C LEU A 377 -4.16 29.07 6.00
N GLN A 378 -3.43 30.10 5.60
CA GLN A 378 -2.04 30.02 5.14
C GLN A 378 -1.14 29.23 6.11
N ASN A 379 -1.32 29.42 7.42
CA ASN A 379 -0.53 28.73 8.45
C ASN A 379 -1.03 27.31 8.76
N ASP A 380 -2.23 26.96 8.31
CA ASP A 380 -2.89 25.68 8.57
C ASP A 380 -2.80 24.69 7.41
N ILE A 381 -2.17 25.10 6.30
CA ILE A 381 -1.97 24.26 5.12
C ILE A 381 -0.59 23.63 5.17
N GLY A 382 -0.52 22.32 4.94
CA GLY A 382 0.70 21.54 4.82
C GLY A 382 0.79 20.77 3.50
N ILE A 383 1.95 20.82 2.85
CA ILE A 383 2.24 20.01 1.65
C ILE A 383 2.99 18.76 2.10
N PHE A 384 2.34 17.61 1.97
CA PHE A 384 2.88 16.32 2.35
C PHE A 384 3.34 15.54 1.11
N THR A 385 4.40 16.01 0.46
CA THR A 385 5.05 15.36 -0.69
C THR A 385 6.55 15.56 -0.65
N SER A 386 7.26 14.98 -1.64
CA SER A 386 8.72 15.07 -1.75
C SER A 386 9.27 16.48 -2.03
N ILE A 387 8.43 17.43 -2.42
CA ILE A 387 8.84 18.83 -2.64
C ILE A 387 8.99 19.62 -1.33
N ASN A 388 8.47 19.12 -0.24
CA ASN A 388 8.58 19.76 1.07
C ASN A 388 9.67 19.08 1.89
N GLU A 389 10.74 19.81 2.20
CA GLU A 389 11.84 19.34 3.03
C GLU A 389 11.37 18.97 4.45
N ASN A 390 10.44 19.73 5.02
CA ASN A 390 9.82 19.45 6.32
C ASN A 390 8.47 18.73 6.20
N LYS A 391 8.47 17.62 5.51
CA LYS A 391 7.27 16.80 5.27
C LYS A 391 6.59 16.34 6.57
N ALA A 392 7.35 16.11 7.64
CA ALA A 392 6.81 15.66 8.92
C ALA A 392 5.87 16.72 9.53
N ALA A 393 6.24 18.01 9.50
CA ALA A 393 5.43 19.11 10.03
C ALA A 393 4.10 19.28 9.27
N ALA A 394 4.02 18.86 8.01
CA ALA A 394 2.79 18.92 7.23
C ALA A 394 1.67 18.03 7.83
N LYS A 395 2.01 16.98 8.56
CA LYS A 395 1.03 16.09 9.22
C LYS A 395 0.28 16.77 10.37
N ASP A 396 0.86 17.81 10.94
CA ASP A 396 0.27 18.54 12.06
C ASP A 396 -0.69 19.65 11.60
N LYS A 397 -0.73 19.92 10.30
CA LYS A 397 -1.59 20.94 9.71
C LYS A 397 -3.02 20.45 9.54
N THR A 398 -3.97 21.39 9.56
CA THR A 398 -5.39 21.11 9.39
C THR A 398 -5.74 20.70 7.96
N TYR A 399 -5.14 21.34 6.96
CA TYR A 399 -5.35 21.08 5.53
C TYR A 399 -4.08 20.47 4.94
N ILE A 400 -4.12 19.21 4.53
CA ILE A 400 -2.96 18.47 4.06
C ILE A 400 -3.12 18.17 2.57
N LEU A 401 -2.23 18.73 1.76
CA LEU A 401 -2.20 18.49 0.31
C LEU A 401 -1.18 17.41 -0.01
N THR A 402 -1.58 16.38 -0.76
CA THR A 402 -0.72 15.21 -0.98
C THR A 402 -1.01 14.49 -2.30
N THR A 403 -0.15 13.52 -2.64
CA THR A 403 -0.42 12.50 -3.65
C THR A 403 -0.64 11.15 -2.97
N SER A 404 -1.36 10.22 -3.60
CA SER A 404 -1.49 8.86 -3.06
C SER A 404 -0.15 8.17 -2.85
N LYS A 405 0.83 8.46 -3.70
CA LYS A 405 2.19 7.94 -3.56
C LYS A 405 2.87 8.47 -2.30
N SER A 406 2.75 9.76 -2.01
CA SER A 406 3.37 10.39 -0.84
C SER A 406 2.64 10.06 0.46
N ALA A 407 1.31 10.04 0.42
CA ALA A 407 0.52 9.62 1.57
C ALA A 407 0.77 8.14 1.90
N GLY A 408 1.07 7.28 0.92
CA GLY A 408 1.38 5.87 1.12
C GLY A 408 0.34 5.10 1.94
N ALA A 409 0.47 3.79 2.08
CA ALA A 409 -0.48 3.00 2.87
C ALA A 409 -0.29 3.16 4.39
N ALA A 410 0.92 3.48 4.84
CA ALA A 410 1.30 3.47 6.26
C ALA A 410 1.36 4.85 6.95
N VAL A 411 1.03 5.94 6.24
CA VAL A 411 1.03 7.26 6.88
C VAL A 411 -0.19 7.39 7.80
N ASP A 412 0.05 7.40 9.10
CA ASP A 412 -0.98 7.66 10.10
C ASP A 412 -1.08 9.16 10.37
N ILE A 413 -2.29 9.70 10.25
CA ILE A 413 -2.59 11.10 10.54
C ILE A 413 -3.71 11.10 11.58
N PRO A 414 -3.37 11.40 12.83
CA PRO A 414 -4.38 11.52 13.89
C PRO A 414 -5.44 12.58 13.54
N ASP A 415 -6.66 12.36 13.97
CA ASP A 415 -7.81 13.27 13.80
C ASP A 415 -8.15 13.59 12.34
N LEU A 416 -7.85 12.68 11.41
CA LEU A 416 -8.23 12.83 10.01
C LEU A 416 -9.72 12.56 9.83
N MET A 417 -10.48 13.63 9.63
CA MET A 417 -11.94 13.59 9.50
C MET A 417 -12.40 13.56 8.04
N VAL A 418 -11.61 14.15 7.13
CA VAL A 418 -12.01 14.26 5.73
C VAL A 418 -10.87 13.85 4.81
N CYS A 419 -11.17 13.00 3.84
CA CYS A 419 -10.34 12.75 2.67
C CYS A 419 -11.06 13.23 1.42
N VAL A 420 -10.38 14.00 0.58
CA VAL A 420 -10.93 14.52 -0.68
C VAL A 420 -10.05 14.08 -1.84
N ASN A 421 -10.61 13.33 -2.77
CA ASN A 421 -9.95 13.06 -4.04
C ASN A 421 -10.27 14.19 -5.01
N MET A 422 -9.39 15.19 -5.11
CA MET A 422 -9.61 16.38 -5.94
C MET A 422 -9.33 16.13 -7.42
N ALA A 423 -8.16 15.58 -7.73
CA ALA A 423 -7.71 15.42 -9.12
C ALA A 423 -6.75 14.22 -9.30
N GLU A 424 -7.02 13.10 -8.64
CA GLU A 424 -6.24 11.86 -8.80
C GLU A 424 -7.14 10.66 -9.12
N PRO A 425 -7.79 10.62 -10.31
CA PRO A 425 -8.64 9.50 -10.68
C PRO A 425 -7.85 8.21 -10.79
N THR A 426 -8.41 7.10 -10.32
CA THR A 426 -7.78 5.78 -10.41
C THR A 426 -8.78 4.69 -10.70
N LYS A 427 -8.37 3.74 -11.57
CA LYS A 427 -9.12 2.50 -11.84
C LYS A 427 -8.90 1.42 -10.77
N SER A 428 -7.97 1.63 -9.85
CA SER A 428 -7.53 0.63 -8.88
C SER A 428 -8.43 0.61 -7.64
N PRO A 429 -9.30 -0.40 -7.46
CA PRO A 429 -10.11 -0.55 -6.26
C PRO A 429 -9.26 -0.61 -4.97
N PRO A 430 -8.10 -1.31 -4.93
CA PRO A 430 -7.22 -1.27 -3.76
C PRO A 430 -6.75 0.14 -3.39
N GLN A 431 -6.40 0.98 -4.37
CA GLN A 431 -5.95 2.35 -4.12
C GLN A 431 -7.10 3.22 -3.57
N ASN A 432 -8.30 3.08 -4.13
CA ASN A 432 -9.50 3.76 -3.62
C ASN A 432 -9.82 3.31 -2.20
N LYS A 433 -9.76 2.01 -1.93
CA LYS A 433 -9.96 1.45 -0.58
C LYS A 433 -8.92 1.98 0.42
N GLN A 434 -7.66 2.08 0.03
CA GLN A 434 -6.61 2.67 0.88
C GLN A 434 -6.86 4.14 1.21
N ARG A 435 -7.31 4.94 0.25
CA ARG A 435 -7.68 6.34 0.49
C ARG A 435 -8.90 6.44 1.41
N PHE A 436 -9.93 5.67 1.11
CA PHE A 436 -11.15 5.61 1.90
C PHE A 436 -10.87 5.20 3.36
N GLY A 437 -10.06 4.17 3.57
CA GLY A 437 -9.65 3.70 4.89
C GLY A 437 -8.66 4.60 5.64
N ARG A 438 -8.34 5.81 5.13
CA ARG A 438 -7.56 6.82 5.85
C ARG A 438 -8.35 7.51 6.92
N THR A 439 -9.62 7.77 6.67
CA THR A 439 -10.55 8.29 7.65
C THR A 439 -10.90 7.17 8.63
N ARG A 440 -10.63 7.37 9.91
CA ARG A 440 -10.83 6.36 10.97
C ARG A 440 -11.77 6.83 12.07
N ALA A 441 -12.10 8.12 12.04
CA ALA A 441 -13.01 8.70 12.99
C ALA A 441 -14.44 8.34 12.62
N TYR A 442 -15.29 8.14 13.62
CA TYR A 442 -16.71 7.96 13.41
C TYR A 442 -17.32 9.23 12.78
N ASN A 443 -18.22 9.09 11.82
CA ASN A 443 -18.79 10.19 11.02
C ASN A 443 -17.75 10.98 10.22
N SER A 444 -16.67 10.33 9.77
CA SER A 444 -15.73 10.92 8.84
C SER A 444 -16.27 10.93 7.41
N TYR A 445 -15.60 11.67 6.51
CA TYR A 445 -16.07 11.88 5.14
C TYR A 445 -15.00 11.54 4.12
N TYR A 446 -15.40 10.84 3.05
CA TYR A 446 -14.62 10.70 1.84
C TYR A 446 -15.37 11.37 0.69
N ILE A 447 -14.77 12.41 0.11
CA ILE A 447 -15.35 13.19 -0.98
C ILE A 447 -14.58 12.86 -2.27
N ASP A 448 -15.29 12.42 -3.28
CA ASP A 448 -14.71 12.07 -4.58
C ASP A 448 -15.18 13.06 -5.65
N VAL A 449 -14.26 13.89 -6.17
CA VAL A 449 -14.54 14.86 -7.23
C VAL A 449 -14.38 14.17 -8.58
N VAL A 450 -15.49 13.93 -9.26
CA VAL A 450 -15.57 13.09 -10.46
C VAL A 450 -15.84 13.93 -11.70
N ASP A 451 -14.84 14.11 -12.55
CA ASP A 451 -14.99 14.78 -13.84
C ASP A 451 -15.61 13.85 -14.88
N THR A 452 -16.85 14.12 -15.23
CA THR A 452 -17.60 13.34 -16.22
C THR A 452 -17.37 13.78 -17.68
N SER A 453 -16.51 14.79 -17.92
CA SER A 453 -16.10 15.18 -19.29
C SER A 453 -15.32 14.06 -19.96
N LEU A 454 -14.55 13.27 -19.17
CA LEU A 454 -13.77 12.16 -19.66
C LEU A 454 -14.48 10.83 -19.37
N LYS A 455 -14.82 10.09 -20.43
CA LYS A 455 -15.47 8.77 -20.33
C LYS A 455 -14.67 7.79 -19.47
N VAL A 456 -13.33 7.89 -19.51
CA VAL A 456 -12.43 7.01 -18.72
C VAL A 456 -12.62 7.24 -17.21
N ILE A 457 -12.73 8.49 -16.75
CA ILE A 457 -12.94 8.82 -15.32
C ILE A 457 -14.33 8.36 -14.89
N SER A 458 -15.36 8.59 -15.73
CA SER A 458 -16.71 8.07 -15.47
C SER A 458 -16.73 6.54 -15.34
N ASN A 459 -15.91 5.82 -16.13
CA ASN A 459 -15.78 4.37 -16.01
C ASN A 459 -15.06 3.96 -14.71
N TYR A 460 -14.01 4.69 -14.31
CA TYR A 460 -13.32 4.43 -13.03
C TYR A 460 -14.27 4.59 -11.84
N TYR A 461 -15.05 5.67 -11.84
CA TYR A 461 -16.10 5.89 -10.86
C TYR A 461 -17.07 4.70 -10.79
N LYS A 462 -17.65 4.29 -11.92
CA LYS A 462 -18.58 3.16 -11.96
C LYS A 462 -17.99 1.85 -11.46
N GLN A 463 -16.70 1.61 -11.71
CA GLN A 463 -15.99 0.42 -11.23
C GLN A 463 -15.71 0.46 -9.72
N SER A 464 -15.50 1.66 -9.18
CA SER A 464 -15.17 1.84 -7.76
C SER A 464 -16.39 2.00 -6.86
N TYR A 465 -17.51 2.48 -7.41
CA TYR A 465 -18.71 2.78 -6.65
C TYR A 465 -19.26 1.59 -5.84
N PRO A 466 -19.32 0.35 -6.37
CA PRO A 466 -19.77 -0.80 -5.57
C PRO A 466 -18.89 -1.09 -4.35
N MET A 467 -17.60 -0.73 -4.40
CA MET A 467 -16.72 -0.82 -3.24
C MET A 467 -17.14 0.21 -2.17
N PHE A 468 -17.42 1.45 -2.57
CA PHE A 468 -17.88 2.46 -1.62
C PHE A 468 -19.25 2.11 -1.03
N GLU A 469 -20.21 1.62 -1.83
CA GLU A 469 -21.51 1.14 -1.32
C GLU A 469 -21.36 0.04 -0.27
N LYS A 470 -20.34 -0.81 -0.42
CA LYS A 470 -20.09 -1.90 0.52
C LYS A 470 -19.48 -1.43 1.84
N TYR A 471 -18.66 -0.37 1.83
CA TYR A 471 -17.80 0.01 2.96
C TYR A 471 -18.17 1.33 3.62
N ALA A 472 -18.97 2.15 2.97
CA ALA A 472 -19.39 3.43 3.52
C ALA A 472 -20.59 3.28 4.47
N LEU A 473 -20.67 4.20 5.42
CA LEU A 473 -21.84 4.35 6.28
C LEU A 473 -23.09 4.70 5.45
N ASP A 474 -22.91 5.60 4.50
CA ASP A 474 -23.86 5.88 3.42
C ASP A 474 -23.13 6.44 2.19
N CYS A 475 -23.82 6.44 1.06
CA CYS A 475 -23.32 6.96 -0.21
C CYS A 475 -24.24 8.07 -0.73
N ARG A 476 -23.62 9.21 -1.11
CA ARG A 476 -24.33 10.35 -1.70
C ARG A 476 -23.71 10.68 -3.06
N ASP A 477 -24.55 10.83 -4.07
CA ASP A 477 -24.12 11.18 -5.43
C ASP A 477 -24.77 12.50 -5.84
N VAL A 478 -23.92 13.52 -6.06
CA VAL A 478 -24.36 14.87 -6.45
C VAL A 478 -23.84 15.15 -7.85
N VAL A 479 -24.75 15.47 -8.76
CA VAL A 479 -24.41 15.76 -10.17
C VAL A 479 -24.64 17.22 -10.47
N PHE A 480 -23.58 17.91 -10.89
CA PHE A 480 -23.64 19.30 -11.33
C PHE A 480 -23.82 19.40 -12.83
N SER A 481 -24.94 19.98 -13.27
CA SER A 481 -25.13 20.31 -14.69
C SER A 481 -24.29 21.53 -15.09
N GLN A 482 -23.97 21.66 -16.38
CA GLN A 482 -23.19 22.78 -16.88
C GLN A 482 -23.90 24.14 -16.71
N ALA A 483 -25.22 24.15 -16.70
CA ALA A 483 -26.02 25.33 -16.40
C ALA A 483 -25.92 25.73 -14.93
N GLN A 484 -25.81 24.76 -14.02
CA GLN A 484 -25.63 25.00 -12.59
C GLN A 484 -24.22 25.49 -12.24
N LEU A 485 -23.21 25.10 -13.04
CA LEU A 485 -21.84 25.61 -12.92
C LEU A 485 -21.72 27.07 -13.36
N ARG A 486 -22.66 27.58 -14.17
CA ARG A 486 -22.66 28.94 -14.70
C ARG A 486 -23.63 29.89 -14.02
N ASN A 487 -24.60 29.37 -13.27
CA ASN A 487 -25.66 30.17 -12.64
C ASN A 487 -25.69 29.93 -11.14
N THR A 488 -25.90 30.97 -10.41
CA THR A 488 -26.27 31.20 -9.02
C THR A 488 -27.22 30.20 -8.32
N ALA A 489 -27.42 29.02 -8.89
CA ALA A 489 -28.09 27.89 -8.30
C ALA A 489 -27.29 27.24 -7.13
N PHE A 490 -26.16 27.83 -6.75
CA PHE A 490 -25.37 27.40 -5.59
C PHE A 490 -26.24 27.33 -4.32
N ASN A 491 -27.05 28.33 -4.07
CA ASN A 491 -27.96 28.30 -2.90
C ASN A 491 -28.91 27.10 -2.90
N VAL A 492 -29.42 26.68 -4.08
CA VAL A 492 -30.31 25.50 -4.19
C VAL A 492 -29.53 24.22 -3.99
N MET A 493 -28.34 24.15 -4.55
CA MET A 493 -27.46 22.97 -4.44
C MET A 493 -26.92 22.82 -3.01
N TYR A 494 -26.50 23.91 -2.42
CA TYR A 494 -26.04 23.95 -1.04
C TYR A 494 -27.17 23.55 -0.08
N LYS A 495 -28.39 24.05 -0.31
CA LYS A 495 -29.58 23.64 0.43
C LYS A 495 -29.84 22.14 0.29
N ARG A 496 -29.71 21.58 -0.93
CA ARG A 496 -29.82 20.12 -1.18
C ARG A 496 -28.75 19.32 -0.44
N LEU A 497 -27.51 19.76 -0.44
CA LEU A 497 -26.45 19.11 0.33
C LEU A 497 -26.75 19.11 1.82
N LYS A 498 -27.30 20.22 2.36
CA LYS A 498 -27.76 20.34 3.74
C LYS A 498 -28.96 19.42 4.06
N GLU A 499 -29.90 19.26 3.12
CA GLU A 499 -31.08 18.39 3.26
C GLU A 499 -30.73 16.90 3.32
N PHE A 500 -29.52 16.49 2.91
CA PHE A 500 -29.04 15.10 2.99
C PHE A 500 -28.66 14.66 4.41
N GLY A 501 -28.94 15.46 5.45
CA GLY A 501 -28.88 15.08 6.87
C GLY A 501 -27.51 14.67 7.40
N GLY A 502 -27.08 15.30 8.47
CA GLY A 502 -25.80 15.01 9.13
C GLY A 502 -24.57 15.63 8.48
N MET A 503 -24.74 16.46 7.48
CA MET A 503 -23.64 17.22 6.88
C MET A 503 -23.27 18.44 7.73
N PRO A 504 -21.98 18.81 7.80
CA PRO A 504 -21.47 19.87 8.67
C PRO A 504 -21.80 21.29 8.19
N PHE A 505 -22.95 21.49 7.55
CA PHE A 505 -23.34 22.77 6.95
C PHE A 505 -24.26 23.61 7.83
N GLU A 506 -24.51 23.20 9.07
CA GLU A 506 -25.48 23.85 9.95
C GLU A 506 -25.16 25.33 10.25
N ASN A 507 -23.91 25.75 10.05
CA ASN A 507 -23.41 27.08 10.42
C ASN A 507 -23.10 28.01 9.24
N VAL A 508 -23.42 27.65 8.00
CA VAL A 508 -23.17 28.53 6.86
C VAL A 508 -24.39 29.39 6.60
N ASP A 509 -24.20 30.70 6.71
CA ASP A 509 -25.24 31.68 6.39
C ASP A 509 -25.45 31.78 4.89
N LEU A 510 -26.54 31.20 4.43
CA LEU A 510 -26.94 31.20 3.01
C LEU A 510 -27.38 32.63 2.53
N ASN A 511 -27.60 33.55 3.45
CA ASN A 511 -27.97 34.95 3.12
C ASN A 511 -26.75 35.82 2.88
N HIS A 512 -25.57 35.38 3.32
CA HIS A 512 -24.30 36.04 3.11
C HIS A 512 -23.34 35.10 2.38
N PRO A 513 -23.53 34.90 1.08
CA PRO A 513 -22.66 34.06 0.30
C PRO A 513 -21.20 34.54 0.37
N PRO A 514 -20.22 33.64 0.31
CA PRO A 514 -18.82 33.98 0.28
C PRO A 514 -18.51 35.02 -0.82
N LYS A 515 -17.54 35.93 -0.57
CA LYS A 515 -17.21 37.07 -1.46
C LYS A 515 -16.82 36.72 -2.91
N TRP A 516 -16.62 35.47 -3.21
CA TRP A 516 -16.23 34.93 -4.52
C TRP A 516 -17.42 34.49 -5.40
N TRP A 517 -18.59 34.78 -5.00
CA TRP A 517 -19.84 34.50 -5.75
C TRP A 517 -20.14 35.53 -6.83
#